data_6d37cd420e53c68f74752a514a05e0dc
#
_entry.id   6d37cd420e53c68f74752a514a05e0dc
#
_cell.length_a   1.000
_cell.length_b   1.000
_cell.length_c   1.000
_cell.angle_alpha   90.00
_cell.angle_beta   90.00
_cell.angle_gamma   90.00
#
_symmetry.space_group_name_H-M   'P 1'
#
loop_
_entity.id
_entity.type
_entity.pdbx_description
1 polymer ?
#
loop_
_entity_poly.entity_id
_entity_poly.type
_entity_poly.pdbx_seq_one_letter_code
_entity_poly.pdbx_strand_id
1 'polypeptide(L)'
;MDSSTGPTQRELQHEVLITHVNPWACDEQEHYRRLGVLKRSSTFISPRGLRLFTRTFEPAHASPSACICMIHGYINDISWTFQNTAIRFASMGYTAFAMDIDGHGSSEGLKGFVPNLDYVAEDFYAFFIRQKQDPRYKDLPFLLFGESLGGGVCLLIHLAHPQDFEGAVLMSPMCKISDTIKPPWPLPQLLTFFSWFAPTWGVVPTKELRPLSFKDPAKLELSLKNPNRFTGKPRLGTAREMVRVTLYLSQRLHEISLPFIVMHGGGDVVTDPAVSQTLFETAKSTDKTMKLHDGKWHALLAGEYDTDVDIIFNDIQNWLEKRVEKCMKRDESSRASMQDVAPLLDHFFSICEIDDDLASAFFFGFVYFYYNQLML
;
A
#
# COMPACT_ATOMS: atom_id res chain seq x y z
N MET A 1 30.42 53.49 -1.67
CA MET A 1 28.99 53.48 -2.06
C MET A 1 28.59 52.03 -2.16
N ASP A 2 28.07 51.55 -1.07
CA ASP A 2 27.68 50.12 -0.89
C ASP A 2 26.16 50.03 -1.13
N SER A 3 25.78 49.43 -2.26
CA SER A 3 24.37 49.24 -2.60
C SER A 3 23.95 47.80 -2.26
N SER A 4 23.67 47.57 -0.98
CA SER A 4 22.94 46.34 -0.57
C SER A 4 21.47 46.53 -0.96
N THR A 5 21.10 46.07 -2.14
CA THR A 5 19.70 45.89 -2.50
C THR A 5 19.19 44.63 -1.77
N GLY A 6 18.38 44.84 -0.74
CA GLY A 6 17.64 43.75 -0.10
C GLY A 6 16.69 43.05 -1.09
N PRO A 7 16.27 41.85 -0.79
CA PRO A 7 15.44 41.05 -1.70
C PRO A 7 14.16 41.82 -2.06
N THR A 8 13.77 41.74 -3.34
CA THR A 8 12.58 42.42 -3.85
C THR A 8 11.32 41.82 -3.29
N GLN A 9 10.22 42.61 -3.23
CA GLN A 9 8.91 42.11 -2.78
C GLN A 9 8.45 40.86 -3.57
N ARG A 10 8.93 40.67 -4.79
CA ARG A 10 8.64 39.50 -5.64
C ARG A 10 9.41 38.26 -5.16
N GLU A 11 10.65 38.44 -4.72
CA GLU A 11 11.49 37.37 -4.16
C GLU A 11 10.97 36.93 -2.78
N LEU A 12 10.56 37.90 -1.92
CA LEU A 12 9.89 37.63 -0.66
C LEU A 12 8.53 36.93 -0.84
N GLN A 13 7.75 37.28 -1.87
CA GLN A 13 6.51 36.59 -2.20
C GLN A 13 6.78 35.19 -2.77
N HIS A 14 7.88 34.97 -3.51
CA HIS A 14 8.28 33.65 -3.99
C HIS A 14 8.80 32.77 -2.85
N GLU A 15 9.57 33.30 -1.91
CA GLU A 15 9.98 32.60 -0.69
C GLU A 15 8.78 32.23 0.22
N VAL A 16 7.84 33.16 0.41
CA VAL A 16 6.61 32.92 1.17
C VAL A 16 5.70 31.88 0.49
N LEU A 17 5.68 31.81 -0.86
CA LEU A 17 4.94 30.78 -1.60
C LEU A 17 5.59 29.39 -1.53
N ILE A 18 6.94 29.32 -1.41
CA ILE A 18 7.67 28.05 -1.30
C ILE A 18 7.51 27.43 0.09
N THR A 19 7.29 28.21 1.14
CA THR A 19 7.15 27.72 2.52
C THR A 19 5.82 27.04 2.85
N HIS A 20 4.83 27.04 1.93
CA HIS A 20 3.49 26.50 2.20
C HIS A 20 3.10 25.24 1.41
N VAL A 21 4.02 24.61 0.70
CA VAL A 21 3.70 23.47 -0.21
C VAL A 21 3.77 22.10 0.49
N ASN A 22 4.14 22.04 1.76
CA ASN A 22 4.25 20.77 2.50
C ASN A 22 3.61 20.85 3.90
N PRO A 23 3.27 19.70 4.52
CA PRO A 23 2.56 19.67 5.81
C PRO A 23 3.42 20.01 7.02
N TRP A 24 4.73 20.26 6.89
CA TRP A 24 5.66 20.38 8.04
C TRP A 24 6.14 21.77 8.34
N ALA A 25 5.70 22.79 7.59
CA ALA A 25 6.13 24.19 7.76
C ALA A 25 7.67 24.39 7.75
N CYS A 26 8.40 23.52 7.10
CA CYS A 26 9.84 23.61 6.89
C CYS A 26 10.22 23.11 5.49
N ASP A 27 11.48 23.25 5.09
CA ASP A 27 11.98 22.67 3.82
C ASP A 27 11.79 21.13 3.82
N GLU A 28 11.26 20.60 2.74
CA GLU A 28 10.93 19.18 2.61
C GLU A 28 12.17 18.29 2.72
N GLN A 29 13.29 18.71 2.10
CA GLN A 29 14.53 17.91 2.13
C GLN A 29 15.17 17.94 3.52
N GLU A 30 15.12 19.08 4.20
CA GLU A 30 15.58 19.23 5.58
C GLU A 30 14.73 18.36 6.53
N HIS A 31 13.42 18.28 6.33
CA HIS A 31 12.54 17.39 7.10
C HIS A 31 12.99 15.94 6.98
N TYR A 32 13.17 15.42 5.75
CA TYR A 32 13.63 14.05 5.56
C TYR A 32 15.03 13.82 6.14
N ARG A 33 15.96 14.76 5.95
CA ARG A 33 17.31 14.66 6.49
C ARG A 33 17.32 14.53 8.01
N ARG A 34 16.49 15.31 8.71
CA ARG A 34 16.35 15.24 10.18
C ARG A 34 15.83 13.88 10.65
N LEU A 35 14.99 13.25 9.85
CA LEU A 35 14.42 11.93 10.17
C LEU A 35 15.28 10.77 9.68
N GLY A 36 16.43 11.03 9.07
CA GLY A 36 17.30 9.99 8.52
C GLY A 36 16.67 9.23 7.36
N VAL A 37 15.89 9.91 6.51
CA VAL A 37 15.15 9.33 5.39
C VAL A 37 15.61 9.93 4.07
N LEU A 38 15.82 9.07 3.08
CA LEU A 38 16.02 9.46 1.68
C LEU A 38 14.71 9.31 0.93
N LYS A 39 14.25 10.39 0.27
CA LYS A 39 13.07 10.37 -0.58
C LYS A 39 13.46 10.53 -2.05
N ARG A 40 12.93 9.67 -2.91
CA ARG A 40 13.01 9.79 -4.37
C ARG A 40 11.59 9.83 -4.96
N SER A 41 11.41 10.67 -5.98
CA SER A 41 10.17 10.71 -6.76
C SER A 41 10.47 10.31 -8.20
N SER A 42 9.55 9.59 -8.84
CA SER A 42 9.68 9.12 -10.21
C SER A 42 8.31 8.98 -10.87
N THR A 43 8.31 8.54 -12.11
CA THR A 43 7.10 8.17 -12.86
C THR A 43 7.23 6.72 -13.29
N PHE A 44 6.21 5.93 -13.04
CA PHE A 44 6.05 4.57 -13.53
C PHE A 44 5.09 4.57 -14.72
N ILE A 45 5.48 3.93 -15.81
CA ILE A 45 4.56 3.66 -16.92
C ILE A 45 3.90 2.33 -16.65
N SER A 46 2.60 2.36 -16.41
CA SER A 46 1.82 1.16 -16.10
C SER A 46 1.66 0.24 -17.31
N PRO A 47 1.26 -1.03 -17.14
CA PRO A 47 0.93 -1.92 -18.26
C PRO A 47 -0.14 -1.35 -19.21
N ARG A 48 -0.99 -0.46 -18.70
CA ARG A 48 -2.02 0.25 -19.48
C ARG A 48 -1.50 1.51 -20.21
N GLY A 49 -0.20 1.84 -20.08
CA GLY A 49 0.42 3.02 -20.69
C GLY A 49 0.21 4.32 -19.93
N LEU A 50 -0.36 4.30 -18.71
CA LEU A 50 -0.56 5.48 -17.88
C LEU A 50 0.72 5.89 -17.16
N ARG A 51 0.95 7.20 -17.03
CA ARG A 51 2.03 7.76 -16.23
C ARG A 51 1.59 7.93 -14.79
N LEU A 52 2.05 7.04 -13.92
CA LEU A 52 1.70 7.02 -12.50
C LEU A 52 2.86 7.58 -11.67
N PHE A 53 2.55 8.51 -10.78
CA PHE A 53 3.52 9.15 -9.92
C PHE A 53 3.91 8.24 -8.77
N THR A 54 5.21 8.11 -8.51
CA THR A 54 5.75 7.22 -7.48
C THR A 54 6.68 7.95 -6.53
N ARG A 55 6.75 7.48 -5.30
CA ARG A 55 7.74 7.86 -4.30
C ARG A 55 8.35 6.63 -3.65
N THR A 56 9.65 6.71 -3.39
CA THR A 56 10.39 5.73 -2.58
C THR A 56 10.99 6.45 -1.39
N PHE A 57 10.83 5.86 -0.22
CA PHE A 57 11.41 6.33 1.04
C PHE A 57 12.30 5.23 1.58
N GLU A 58 13.57 5.57 1.87
CA GLU A 58 14.60 4.63 2.30
C GLU A 58 15.29 5.14 3.56
N PRO A 59 15.80 4.25 4.43
CA PRO A 59 16.73 4.62 5.49
C PRO A 59 17.96 5.29 4.90
N ALA A 60 18.38 6.47 5.44
CA ALA A 60 19.52 7.20 4.91
C ALA A 60 20.88 6.56 5.29
N HIS A 61 20.95 5.82 6.40
CA HIS A 61 22.21 5.40 7.01
C HIS A 61 22.32 3.89 7.23
N ALA A 62 21.33 3.11 6.79
CA ALA A 62 21.30 1.66 6.95
C ALA A 62 20.72 0.97 5.72
N SER A 63 21.13 -0.29 5.49
CA SER A 63 20.44 -1.13 4.51
C SER A 63 19.06 -1.51 5.04
N PRO A 64 18.01 -1.49 4.20
CA PRO A 64 16.67 -1.87 4.64
C PRO A 64 16.59 -3.37 4.97
N SER A 65 15.76 -3.72 5.94
CA SER A 65 15.51 -5.10 6.34
C SER A 65 14.32 -5.74 5.59
N ALA A 66 13.44 -4.93 5.03
CA ALA A 66 12.31 -5.35 4.21
C ALA A 66 11.78 -4.19 3.35
N CYS A 67 10.89 -4.50 2.42
CA CYS A 67 10.22 -3.56 1.53
C CYS A 67 8.72 -3.52 1.84
N ILE A 68 8.17 -2.32 2.04
CA ILE A 68 6.75 -2.07 2.27
C ILE A 68 6.11 -1.47 1.02
N CYS A 69 5.21 -2.19 0.40
CA CYS A 69 4.47 -1.84 -0.80
C CYS A 69 3.16 -1.14 -0.42
N MET A 70 3.10 0.19 -0.55
CA MET A 70 2.05 1.01 0.04
C MET A 70 0.99 1.44 -0.98
N ILE A 71 -0.28 1.24 -0.62
CA ILE A 71 -1.46 1.58 -1.43
C ILE A 71 -2.39 2.48 -0.62
N HIS A 72 -2.60 3.70 -1.10
CA HIS A 72 -3.43 4.70 -0.42
C HIS A 72 -4.94 4.47 -0.62
N GLY A 73 -5.76 5.11 0.21
CA GLY A 73 -7.21 5.09 0.12
C GLY A 73 -7.78 5.96 -1.00
N TYR A 74 -9.09 5.82 -1.29
CA TYR A 74 -9.81 6.65 -2.26
C TYR A 74 -9.72 8.14 -1.88
N ILE A 75 -9.55 9.01 -2.88
CA ILE A 75 -9.37 10.48 -2.74
C ILE A 75 -8.18 10.92 -1.87
N ASN A 76 -7.24 10.02 -1.58
CA ASN A 76 -5.96 10.32 -0.97
C ASN A 76 -4.84 10.38 -2.05
N ASP A 77 -3.62 10.67 -1.66
CA ASP A 77 -2.42 10.65 -2.49
C ASP A 77 -1.18 10.43 -1.61
N ILE A 78 -0.05 10.13 -2.27
CA ILE A 78 1.20 9.80 -1.58
C ILE A 78 2.03 11.04 -1.17
N SER A 79 1.53 12.24 -1.37
CA SER A 79 2.34 13.47 -1.22
C SER A 79 2.04 14.30 0.02
N TRP A 80 1.00 13.95 0.79
CA TRP A 80 0.55 14.75 1.91
C TRP A 80 0.54 13.96 3.21
N THR A 81 -0.62 13.57 3.75
CA THR A 81 -0.70 12.85 5.01
C THR A 81 -0.19 11.41 4.93
N PHE A 82 -0.41 10.72 3.80
CA PHE A 82 -0.02 9.33 3.61
C PHE A 82 1.51 9.13 3.63
N GLN A 83 2.28 10.10 3.15
CA GLN A 83 3.74 9.99 3.19
C GLN A 83 4.33 9.94 4.60
N ASN A 84 3.62 10.47 5.63
CA ASN A 84 4.10 10.37 7.01
C ASN A 84 4.21 8.90 7.46
N THR A 85 3.31 8.04 7.00
CA THR A 85 3.38 6.59 7.20
C THR A 85 4.61 5.99 6.52
N ALA A 86 4.89 6.38 5.27
CA ALA A 86 6.07 5.92 4.54
C ALA A 86 7.39 6.39 5.17
N ILE A 87 7.44 7.64 5.61
CA ILE A 87 8.59 8.21 6.33
C ILE A 87 8.84 7.42 7.61
N ARG A 88 7.79 7.08 8.34
CA ARG A 88 7.91 6.33 9.59
C ARG A 88 8.42 4.91 9.34
N PHE A 89 7.96 4.22 8.29
CA PHE A 89 8.54 2.94 7.88
C PHE A 89 10.02 3.06 7.52
N ALA A 90 10.43 4.09 6.79
CA ALA A 90 11.84 4.31 6.46
C ALA A 90 12.69 4.58 7.72
N SER A 91 12.18 5.36 8.68
CA SER A 91 12.83 5.59 9.97
C SER A 91 12.95 4.32 10.83
N MET A 92 12.09 3.32 10.59
CA MET A 92 12.13 2.00 11.24
C MET A 92 13.06 1.00 10.52
N GLY A 93 13.75 1.41 9.45
CA GLY A 93 14.68 0.55 8.70
C GLY A 93 14.05 -0.22 7.56
N TYR A 94 12.88 0.17 7.05
CA TYR A 94 12.24 -0.44 5.88
C TYR A 94 12.33 0.49 4.66
N THR A 95 12.35 -0.07 3.45
CA THR A 95 12.09 0.73 2.24
C THR A 95 10.59 0.76 1.97
N ALA A 96 10.01 1.94 1.82
CA ALA A 96 8.61 2.10 1.46
C ALA A 96 8.47 2.56 0.01
N PHE A 97 7.70 1.80 -0.79
CA PHE A 97 7.33 2.13 -2.16
C PHE A 97 5.87 2.56 -2.20
N ALA A 98 5.59 3.74 -2.71
CA ALA A 98 4.25 4.27 -2.84
C ALA A 98 4.00 4.80 -4.26
N MET A 99 2.78 4.65 -4.76
CA MET A 99 2.34 5.13 -6.06
C MET A 99 0.94 5.76 -5.94
N ASP A 100 0.71 6.87 -6.63
CA ASP A 100 -0.63 7.46 -6.75
C ASP A 100 -1.49 6.61 -7.71
N ILE A 101 -2.68 6.25 -7.26
CA ILE A 101 -3.71 5.60 -8.10
C ILE A 101 -4.01 6.50 -9.30
N ASP A 102 -4.35 5.93 -10.47
CA ASP A 102 -4.82 6.70 -11.62
C ASP A 102 -5.99 7.63 -11.22
N GLY A 103 -5.95 8.87 -11.74
CA GLY A 103 -6.90 9.92 -11.34
C GLY A 103 -6.71 10.49 -9.92
N HIS A 104 -5.66 10.14 -9.21
CA HIS A 104 -5.33 10.67 -7.87
C HIS A 104 -3.96 11.36 -7.86
N GLY A 105 -3.74 12.21 -6.86
CA GLY A 105 -2.47 12.89 -6.65
C GLY A 105 -1.89 13.52 -7.93
N SER A 106 -0.68 13.12 -8.28
CA SER A 106 0.06 13.57 -9.48
C SER A 106 0.04 12.55 -10.62
N SER A 107 -0.69 11.43 -10.47
CA SER A 107 -0.88 10.44 -11.53
C SER A 107 -1.84 10.92 -12.62
N GLU A 108 -1.66 10.40 -13.84
CA GLU A 108 -2.61 10.59 -14.95
C GLU A 108 -3.98 10.02 -14.64
N GLY A 109 -4.96 10.43 -15.40
CA GLY A 109 -6.34 9.97 -15.27
C GLY A 109 -7.30 11.08 -14.89
N LEU A 110 -8.59 10.76 -14.97
CA LEU A 110 -9.66 11.69 -14.63
C LEU A 110 -9.79 11.79 -13.10
N LYS A 111 -9.62 12.98 -12.54
CA LYS A 111 -9.58 13.18 -11.08
C LYS A 111 -10.76 12.55 -10.34
N GLY A 112 -10.44 11.72 -9.34
CA GLY A 112 -11.40 10.96 -8.52
C GLY A 112 -12.16 9.86 -9.27
N PHE A 113 -11.66 9.42 -10.44
CA PHE A 113 -12.27 8.35 -11.22
C PHE A 113 -11.44 7.07 -11.14
N VAL A 114 -12.03 6.01 -10.63
CA VAL A 114 -11.49 4.66 -10.64
C VAL A 114 -12.41 3.80 -11.49
N PRO A 115 -12.06 3.53 -12.75
CA PRO A 115 -12.93 2.79 -13.67
C PRO A 115 -13.00 1.31 -13.34
N ASN A 116 -11.90 0.73 -12.84
CA ASN A 116 -11.76 -0.69 -12.53
C ASN A 116 -10.64 -0.91 -11.51
N LEU A 117 -10.95 -1.55 -10.39
CA LEU A 117 -9.99 -1.81 -9.32
C LEU A 117 -9.06 -3.00 -9.60
N ASP A 118 -9.44 -3.91 -10.50
CA ASP A 118 -8.54 -4.97 -10.94
C ASP A 118 -7.37 -4.37 -11.74
N TYR A 119 -7.64 -3.34 -12.58
CA TYR A 119 -6.59 -2.60 -13.28
C TYR A 119 -5.68 -1.84 -12.31
N VAL A 120 -6.24 -1.26 -11.24
CA VAL A 120 -5.43 -0.63 -10.18
C VAL A 120 -4.53 -1.66 -9.51
N ALA A 121 -5.08 -2.83 -9.18
CA ALA A 121 -4.32 -3.93 -8.58
C ALA A 121 -3.16 -4.38 -9.49
N GLU A 122 -3.40 -4.55 -10.79
CA GLU A 122 -2.39 -4.92 -11.78
C GLU A 122 -1.30 -3.83 -11.95
N ASP A 123 -1.67 -2.55 -11.95
CA ASP A 123 -0.70 -1.46 -12.03
C ASP A 123 0.23 -1.45 -10.80
N PHE A 124 -0.35 -1.61 -9.58
CA PHE A 124 0.43 -1.70 -8.35
C PHE A 124 1.30 -2.96 -8.30
N TYR A 125 0.75 -4.10 -8.69
CA TYR A 125 1.51 -5.35 -8.78
C TYR A 125 2.71 -5.20 -9.72
N ALA A 126 2.50 -4.71 -10.94
CA ALA A 126 3.58 -4.49 -11.90
C ALA A 126 4.65 -3.52 -11.37
N PHE A 127 4.23 -2.45 -10.67
CA PHE A 127 5.16 -1.52 -10.03
C PHE A 127 5.99 -2.21 -8.96
N PHE A 128 5.37 -2.98 -8.05
CA PHE A 128 6.06 -3.63 -6.95
C PHE A 128 6.98 -4.77 -7.41
N ILE A 129 6.55 -5.57 -8.39
CA ILE A 129 7.41 -6.62 -8.97
C ILE A 129 8.63 -6.02 -9.66
N ARG A 130 8.50 -4.87 -10.32
CA ARG A 130 9.65 -4.14 -10.86
C ARG A 130 10.64 -3.72 -9.76
N GLN A 131 10.16 -3.30 -8.58
CA GLN A 131 11.03 -3.00 -7.43
C GLN A 131 11.70 -4.27 -6.88
N LYS A 132 10.96 -5.37 -6.84
CA LYS A 132 11.49 -6.68 -6.40
C LYS A 132 12.61 -7.22 -7.30
N GLN A 133 12.65 -6.81 -8.57
CA GLN A 133 13.71 -7.16 -9.52
C GLN A 133 14.97 -6.28 -9.38
N ASP A 134 14.91 -5.16 -8.64
CA ASP A 134 16.08 -4.30 -8.41
C ASP A 134 17.10 -5.05 -7.53
N PRO A 135 18.39 -5.13 -7.95
CA PRO A 135 19.44 -5.82 -7.16
C PRO A 135 19.58 -5.38 -5.72
N ARG A 136 19.14 -4.16 -5.39
CA ARG A 136 19.18 -3.62 -4.01
C ARG A 136 18.15 -4.27 -3.09
N TYR A 137 17.07 -4.80 -3.63
CA TYR A 137 15.93 -5.28 -2.85
C TYR A 137 15.53 -6.72 -3.13
N LYS A 138 16.09 -7.38 -4.17
CA LYS A 138 15.69 -8.70 -4.66
C LYS A 138 15.67 -9.80 -3.60
N ASP A 139 16.54 -9.69 -2.60
CA ASP A 139 16.70 -10.68 -1.52
C ASP A 139 15.95 -10.27 -0.23
N LEU A 140 15.18 -9.18 -0.27
CA LEU A 140 14.42 -8.69 0.88
C LEU A 140 12.96 -9.19 0.83
N PRO A 141 12.33 -9.42 1.98
CA PRO A 141 10.90 -9.67 2.03
C PRO A 141 10.10 -8.44 1.61
N PHE A 142 9.06 -8.66 0.78
CA PHE A 142 8.12 -7.65 0.31
C PHE A 142 6.76 -7.84 1.00
N LEU A 143 6.28 -6.80 1.68
CA LEU A 143 5.01 -6.81 2.39
C LEU A 143 4.09 -5.73 1.83
N LEU A 144 2.80 -6.03 1.74
CA LEU A 144 1.78 -5.07 1.33
C LEU A 144 1.36 -4.20 2.52
N PHE A 145 1.04 -2.94 2.25
CA PHE A 145 0.39 -2.03 3.18
C PHE A 145 -0.75 -1.34 2.45
N GLY A 146 -1.97 -1.38 2.99
CA GLY A 146 -3.11 -0.74 2.34
C GLY A 146 -4.08 -0.09 3.32
N GLU A 147 -4.48 1.16 3.03
CA GLU A 147 -5.49 1.88 3.78
C GLU A 147 -6.83 1.90 3.03
N SER A 148 -7.93 1.55 3.68
CA SER A 148 -9.28 1.66 3.14
C SER A 148 -9.41 0.94 1.78
N LEU A 149 -9.67 1.65 0.68
CA LEU A 149 -9.65 1.13 -0.70
C LEU A 149 -8.33 0.42 -1.01
N GLY A 150 -7.18 0.98 -0.58
CA GLY A 150 -5.86 0.36 -0.75
C GLY A 150 -5.77 -1.00 -0.08
N GLY A 151 -6.41 -1.20 1.07
CA GLY A 151 -6.52 -2.51 1.72
C GLY A 151 -7.31 -3.52 0.87
N GLY A 152 -8.38 -3.09 0.21
CA GLY A 152 -9.10 -3.91 -0.77
C GLY A 152 -8.22 -4.27 -1.98
N VAL A 153 -7.41 -3.33 -2.48
CA VAL A 153 -6.47 -3.58 -3.57
C VAL A 153 -5.38 -4.57 -3.15
N CYS A 154 -4.87 -4.52 -1.92
CA CYS A 154 -3.95 -5.54 -1.39
C CYS A 154 -4.55 -6.95 -1.46
N LEU A 155 -5.84 -7.09 -1.10
CA LEU A 155 -6.53 -8.38 -1.18
C LEU A 155 -6.74 -8.84 -2.63
N LEU A 156 -7.03 -7.92 -3.57
CA LEU A 156 -7.11 -8.24 -5.01
C LEU A 156 -5.76 -8.74 -5.53
N ILE A 157 -4.67 -8.06 -5.20
CA ILE A 157 -3.31 -8.48 -5.58
C ILE A 157 -3.04 -9.89 -5.04
N HIS A 158 -3.33 -10.15 -3.77
CA HIS A 158 -3.10 -11.47 -3.19
C HIS A 158 -3.94 -12.57 -3.86
N LEU A 159 -5.21 -12.31 -4.19
CA LEU A 159 -6.07 -13.28 -4.87
C LEU A 159 -5.59 -13.61 -6.28
N ALA A 160 -4.95 -12.66 -6.96
CA ALA A 160 -4.37 -12.85 -8.29
C ALA A 160 -2.96 -13.46 -8.21
N HIS A 161 -2.17 -13.09 -7.22
CA HIS A 161 -0.75 -13.43 -7.06
C HIS A 161 -0.43 -13.89 -5.62
N PRO A 162 -0.89 -15.09 -5.22
CA PRO A 162 -0.93 -15.51 -3.81
C PRO A 162 0.44 -15.79 -3.17
N GLN A 163 1.52 -15.88 -3.97
CA GLN A 163 2.86 -16.26 -3.49
C GLN A 163 3.88 -15.10 -3.53
N ASP A 164 3.51 -13.93 -4.02
CA ASP A 164 4.50 -12.89 -4.35
C ASP A 164 4.84 -11.95 -3.20
N PHE A 165 4.04 -11.95 -2.13
CA PHE A 165 4.23 -11.10 -0.97
C PHE A 165 4.23 -11.88 0.33
N GLU A 166 5.10 -11.47 1.26
CA GLU A 166 5.33 -12.18 2.52
C GLU A 166 4.27 -11.88 3.61
N GLY A 167 3.40 -10.92 3.39
CA GLY A 167 2.32 -10.55 4.30
C GLY A 167 1.70 -9.21 3.97
N ALA A 168 0.69 -8.81 4.74
CA ALA A 168 0.00 -7.55 4.56
C ALA A 168 -0.36 -6.86 5.89
N VAL A 169 -0.21 -5.53 5.92
CA VAL A 169 -0.77 -4.63 6.94
C VAL A 169 -2.00 -3.96 6.34
N LEU A 170 -3.18 -4.24 6.88
CA LEU A 170 -4.47 -3.79 6.36
C LEU A 170 -5.13 -2.82 7.35
N MET A 171 -5.23 -1.54 6.96
CA MET A 171 -5.77 -0.46 7.80
C MET A 171 -7.19 -0.15 7.36
N SER A 172 -8.19 -0.45 8.20
CA SER A 172 -9.62 -0.23 7.92
C SER A 172 -10.02 -0.64 6.49
N PRO A 173 -9.69 -1.87 6.03
CA PRO A 173 -9.73 -2.25 4.62
C PRO A 173 -11.16 -2.27 4.07
N MET A 174 -11.32 -1.83 2.81
CA MET A 174 -12.58 -1.88 2.08
C MET A 174 -12.83 -3.30 1.54
N CYS A 175 -13.30 -4.22 2.39
CA CYS A 175 -13.61 -5.60 1.98
C CYS A 175 -15.11 -5.82 1.72
N LYS A 176 -15.98 -4.97 2.29
CA LYS A 176 -17.44 -5.02 2.17
C LYS A 176 -18.01 -3.62 2.42
N ILE A 177 -19.09 -3.25 1.76
CA ILE A 177 -19.84 -2.03 2.09
C ILE A 177 -20.74 -2.34 3.28
N SER A 178 -20.66 -1.49 4.31
CA SER A 178 -21.59 -1.59 5.45
C SER A 178 -23.03 -1.41 5.00
N ASP A 179 -23.91 -2.23 5.52
CA ASP A 179 -25.34 -2.13 5.24
C ASP A 179 -25.95 -0.81 5.76
N THR A 180 -25.29 -0.17 6.74
CA THR A 180 -25.72 1.12 7.32
C THR A 180 -25.42 2.33 6.42
N ILE A 181 -24.51 2.20 5.43
CA ILE A 181 -24.11 3.29 4.51
C ILE A 181 -24.82 3.18 3.16
N LYS A 182 -25.44 2.03 2.88
CA LYS A 182 -26.17 1.82 1.60
C LYS A 182 -27.29 2.84 1.44
N PRO A 183 -27.34 3.57 0.31
CA PRO A 183 -28.48 4.43 0.01
C PRO A 183 -29.79 3.63 -0.04
N PRO A 184 -30.94 4.23 0.34
CA PRO A 184 -32.23 3.54 0.31
C PRO A 184 -32.64 3.17 -1.13
N TRP A 185 -33.33 2.05 -1.25
CA TRP A 185 -33.97 1.63 -2.51
C TRP A 185 -34.94 2.73 -3.04
N PRO A 186 -35.01 3.05 -4.34
CA PRO A 186 -34.31 2.42 -5.47
C PRO A 186 -33.03 3.14 -5.93
N LEU A 187 -32.48 4.05 -5.15
CA LEU A 187 -31.37 4.91 -5.55
C LEU A 187 -30.12 4.13 -6.02
N PRO A 188 -29.67 3.05 -5.37
CA PRO A 188 -28.52 2.27 -5.84
C PRO A 188 -28.72 1.71 -7.26
N GLN A 189 -29.92 1.22 -7.57
CA GLN A 189 -30.27 0.65 -8.88
C GLN A 189 -30.24 1.71 -9.98
N LEU A 190 -30.81 2.89 -9.70
CA LEU A 190 -30.79 4.03 -10.61
C LEU A 190 -29.35 4.50 -10.87
N LEU A 191 -28.54 4.66 -9.82
CA LEU A 191 -27.15 5.06 -9.96
C LEU A 191 -26.34 4.02 -10.76
N THR A 192 -26.59 2.73 -10.53
CA THR A 192 -25.98 1.64 -11.29
C THR A 192 -26.40 1.70 -12.76
N PHE A 193 -27.67 1.86 -13.05
CA PHE A 193 -28.16 2.00 -14.42
C PHE A 193 -27.50 3.17 -15.15
N PHE A 194 -27.53 4.37 -14.56
CA PHE A 194 -26.91 5.55 -15.15
C PHE A 194 -25.39 5.43 -15.28
N SER A 195 -24.72 4.65 -14.42
CA SER A 195 -23.28 4.44 -14.50
C SER A 195 -22.80 3.73 -15.77
N TRP A 196 -23.69 3.04 -16.48
CA TRP A 196 -23.38 2.41 -17.78
C TRP A 196 -23.30 3.44 -18.92
N PHE A 197 -24.09 4.52 -18.83
CA PHE A 197 -24.16 5.56 -19.86
C PHE A 197 -23.26 6.75 -19.54
N ALA A 198 -23.09 7.07 -18.28
CA ALA A 198 -22.36 8.25 -17.83
C ALA A 198 -21.42 7.93 -16.64
N PRO A 199 -20.45 7.02 -16.81
CA PRO A 199 -19.61 6.55 -15.70
C PRO A 199 -18.77 7.65 -15.06
N THR A 200 -18.43 8.70 -15.82
CA THR A 200 -17.60 9.83 -15.39
C THR A 200 -18.37 10.93 -14.65
N TRP A 201 -19.69 10.87 -14.59
CA TRP A 201 -20.49 11.89 -13.89
C TRP A 201 -20.26 11.85 -12.38
N GLY A 202 -19.86 12.99 -11.83
CA GLY A 202 -19.63 13.18 -10.38
C GLY A 202 -20.91 13.64 -9.68
N VAL A 203 -21.88 12.75 -9.54
CA VAL A 203 -23.22 13.06 -9.00
C VAL A 203 -23.64 12.17 -7.84
N VAL A 204 -22.80 11.21 -7.43
CA VAL A 204 -23.14 10.29 -6.33
C VAL A 204 -23.33 11.09 -5.04
N PRO A 205 -24.54 11.06 -4.44
CA PRO A 205 -24.77 11.74 -3.18
C PRO A 205 -24.04 11.02 -2.06
N THR A 206 -23.05 11.69 -1.49
CA THR A 206 -22.28 11.18 -0.36
C THR A 206 -22.08 12.28 0.66
N LYS A 207 -21.99 11.93 1.93
CA LYS A 207 -21.45 12.81 2.95
C LYS A 207 -19.95 13.04 2.67
N GLU A 208 -19.43 14.20 3.03
CA GLU A 208 -17.98 14.41 2.98
C GLU A 208 -17.32 13.45 3.97
N LEU A 209 -16.43 12.58 3.47
CA LEU A 209 -15.85 11.50 4.27
C LEU A 209 -14.72 11.98 5.19
N ARG A 210 -14.00 13.05 4.81
CA ARG A 210 -12.84 13.54 5.60
C ARG A 210 -13.21 13.91 7.04
N PRO A 211 -14.24 14.73 7.31
CA PRO A 211 -14.65 15.02 8.68
C PRO A 211 -15.10 13.80 9.48
N LEU A 212 -15.50 12.73 8.81
CA LEU A 212 -15.88 11.45 9.43
C LEU A 212 -14.71 10.51 9.64
N SER A 213 -13.58 10.78 8.97
CA SER A 213 -12.37 9.94 9.02
C SER A 213 -11.35 10.43 10.03
N PHE A 214 -11.28 11.74 10.28
CA PHE A 214 -10.26 12.38 11.12
C PHE A 214 -10.84 12.79 12.46
N LYS A 215 -10.30 12.24 13.54
CA LYS A 215 -10.70 12.55 14.91
C LYS A 215 -10.01 13.81 15.46
N ASP A 216 -8.74 14.01 15.08
CA ASP A 216 -7.98 15.21 15.43
C ASP A 216 -8.34 16.37 14.50
N PRO A 217 -8.93 17.48 15.00
CA PRO A 217 -9.32 18.62 14.16
C PRO A 217 -8.13 19.31 13.48
N ALA A 218 -6.94 19.33 14.11
CA ALA A 218 -5.76 19.95 13.51
C ALA A 218 -5.26 19.12 12.31
N LYS A 219 -5.29 17.81 12.42
CA LYS A 219 -4.95 16.90 11.31
C LYS A 219 -6.00 16.95 10.19
N LEU A 220 -7.28 17.10 10.54
CA LEU A 220 -8.32 17.37 9.55
C LEU A 220 -8.02 18.66 8.77
N GLU A 221 -7.77 19.76 9.47
CA GLU A 221 -7.43 21.04 8.84
C GLU A 221 -6.21 20.90 7.92
N LEU A 222 -5.15 20.23 8.38
CA LEU A 222 -3.97 19.94 7.57
C LEU A 222 -4.33 19.13 6.31
N SER A 223 -5.18 18.12 6.43
CA SER A 223 -5.62 17.30 5.30
C SER A 223 -6.41 18.11 4.25
N LEU A 224 -7.15 19.12 4.71
CA LEU A 224 -7.92 20.02 3.85
C LEU A 224 -7.03 21.00 3.05
N LYS A 225 -5.80 21.25 3.50
CA LYS A 225 -4.81 22.11 2.82
C LYS A 225 -4.06 21.37 1.68
N ASN A 226 -4.27 20.07 1.50
CA ASN A 226 -3.63 19.31 0.44
C ASN A 226 -4.00 19.87 -0.96
N PRO A 227 -3.03 20.37 -1.76
CA PRO A 227 -3.30 20.93 -3.08
C PRO A 227 -3.81 19.90 -4.09
N ASN A 228 -3.50 18.61 -3.89
CA ASN A 228 -3.94 17.51 -4.74
C ASN A 228 -5.31 16.94 -4.34
N ARG A 229 -5.91 17.50 -3.31
CA ARG A 229 -7.19 17.03 -2.79
C ARG A 229 -8.30 17.05 -3.86
N PHE A 230 -8.95 15.93 -4.05
CA PHE A 230 -10.19 15.88 -4.85
C PHE A 230 -11.35 16.44 -4.02
N THR A 231 -12.05 17.42 -4.58
CA THR A 231 -13.18 18.14 -3.95
C THR A 231 -14.52 17.85 -4.61
N GLY A 232 -14.52 17.03 -5.66
CA GLY A 232 -15.73 16.65 -6.39
C GLY A 232 -16.52 15.55 -5.69
N LYS A 233 -17.74 15.33 -6.17
CA LYS A 233 -18.54 14.15 -5.77
C LYS A 233 -17.97 12.88 -6.43
N PRO A 234 -18.09 11.72 -5.78
CA PRO A 234 -17.72 10.45 -6.40
C PRO A 234 -18.45 10.25 -7.72
N ARG A 235 -17.76 9.65 -8.68
CA ARG A 235 -18.30 9.39 -10.01
C ARG A 235 -19.10 8.10 -10.02
N LEU A 236 -20.11 8.04 -10.88
CA LEU A 236 -21.01 6.88 -10.97
C LEU A 236 -20.27 5.57 -11.23
N GLY A 237 -19.31 5.58 -12.17
CA GLY A 237 -18.49 4.41 -12.47
C GLY A 237 -17.64 3.96 -11.29
N THR A 238 -17.04 4.90 -10.54
CA THR A 238 -16.26 4.58 -9.33
C THR A 238 -17.13 3.95 -8.24
N ALA A 239 -18.31 4.51 -7.99
CA ALA A 239 -19.23 3.95 -6.99
C ALA A 239 -19.69 2.53 -7.38
N ARG A 240 -20.03 2.30 -8.66
CA ARG A 240 -20.35 0.97 -9.17
C ARG A 240 -19.19 0.00 -8.97
N GLU A 241 -17.97 0.44 -9.25
CA GLU A 241 -16.77 -0.40 -9.14
C GLU A 241 -16.47 -0.76 -7.70
N MET A 242 -16.60 0.18 -6.76
CA MET A 242 -16.47 -0.11 -5.33
C MET A 242 -17.48 -1.16 -4.87
N VAL A 243 -18.75 -1.06 -5.31
CA VAL A 243 -19.77 -2.08 -5.01
C VAL A 243 -19.37 -3.43 -5.59
N ARG A 244 -18.95 -3.47 -6.86
CA ARG A 244 -18.53 -4.71 -7.53
C ARG A 244 -17.40 -5.42 -6.75
N VAL A 245 -16.34 -4.67 -6.42
CA VAL A 245 -15.16 -5.25 -5.76
C VAL A 245 -15.47 -5.67 -4.34
N THR A 246 -16.25 -4.90 -3.59
CA THR A 246 -16.62 -5.31 -2.22
C THR A 246 -17.49 -6.56 -2.20
N LEU A 247 -18.39 -6.73 -3.18
CA LEU A 247 -19.14 -7.98 -3.35
C LEU A 247 -18.21 -9.14 -3.73
N TYR A 248 -17.31 -8.93 -4.68
CA TYR A 248 -16.32 -9.93 -5.10
C TYR A 248 -15.44 -10.38 -3.93
N LEU A 249 -14.85 -9.44 -3.18
CA LEU A 249 -14.00 -9.74 -2.02
C LEU A 249 -14.78 -10.44 -0.92
N SER A 250 -16.00 -9.97 -0.59
CA SER A 250 -16.81 -10.56 0.49
C SER A 250 -17.14 -12.05 0.27
N GLN A 251 -17.20 -12.49 -0.98
CA GLN A 251 -17.42 -13.89 -1.35
C GLN A 251 -16.14 -14.73 -1.31
N ARG A 252 -14.97 -14.10 -1.32
CA ARG A 252 -13.66 -14.77 -1.47
C ARG A 252 -12.72 -14.56 -0.28
N LEU A 253 -13.18 -13.98 0.82
CA LEU A 253 -12.35 -13.79 2.03
C LEU A 253 -11.75 -15.10 2.55
N HIS A 254 -12.43 -16.24 2.36
CA HIS A 254 -11.95 -17.56 2.72
C HIS A 254 -10.75 -18.05 1.88
N GLU A 255 -10.42 -17.39 0.77
CA GLU A 255 -9.27 -17.73 -0.06
C GLU A 255 -8.00 -16.98 0.38
N ILE A 256 -8.12 -15.96 1.25
CA ILE A 256 -6.99 -15.16 1.73
C ILE A 256 -6.08 -16.02 2.60
N SER A 257 -4.89 -16.32 2.09
CA SER A 257 -3.91 -17.23 2.70
C SER A 257 -2.62 -16.56 3.15
N LEU A 258 -2.31 -15.32 2.65
CA LEU A 258 -1.11 -14.61 3.10
C LEU A 258 -1.19 -14.26 4.60
N PRO A 259 -0.06 -14.19 5.30
CA PRO A 259 -0.01 -13.63 6.65
C PRO A 259 -0.47 -12.17 6.67
N PHE A 260 -1.29 -11.78 7.65
CA PHE A 260 -1.71 -10.38 7.75
C PHE A 260 -1.98 -9.92 9.19
N ILE A 261 -1.84 -8.61 9.37
CA ILE A 261 -2.45 -7.89 10.47
C ILE A 261 -3.53 -6.97 9.90
N VAL A 262 -4.74 -7.07 10.44
CA VAL A 262 -5.84 -6.13 10.14
C VAL A 262 -6.11 -5.26 11.36
N MET A 263 -6.15 -3.95 11.15
CA MET A 263 -6.37 -2.95 12.19
C MET A 263 -7.57 -2.10 11.82
N HIS A 264 -8.44 -1.83 12.80
CA HIS A 264 -9.67 -1.06 12.57
C HIS A 264 -10.01 -0.18 13.78
N GLY A 265 -10.56 0.99 13.52
CA GLY A 265 -11.08 1.87 14.56
C GLY A 265 -12.48 1.42 15.00
N GLY A 266 -12.70 1.23 16.30
CA GLY A 266 -14.01 0.81 16.82
C GLY A 266 -15.12 1.85 16.63
N GLY A 267 -14.76 3.12 16.41
CA GLY A 267 -15.68 4.22 16.09
C GLY A 267 -15.72 4.61 14.60
N ASP A 268 -15.18 3.76 13.71
CA ASP A 268 -15.18 4.00 12.27
C ASP A 268 -16.61 3.97 11.70
N VAL A 269 -17.01 5.06 11.06
CA VAL A 269 -18.31 5.22 10.41
C VAL A 269 -18.20 5.24 8.87
N VAL A 270 -16.97 5.10 8.33
CA VAL A 270 -16.69 5.08 6.89
C VAL A 270 -16.64 3.64 6.37
N THR A 271 -15.90 2.77 7.05
CA THR A 271 -15.93 1.32 6.84
C THR A 271 -16.34 0.63 8.14
N ASP A 272 -17.14 -0.43 8.02
CA ASP A 272 -17.67 -1.13 9.19
C ASP A 272 -16.59 -2.05 9.81
N PRO A 273 -16.23 -1.88 11.10
CA PRO A 273 -15.28 -2.76 11.78
C PRO A 273 -15.65 -4.26 11.72
N ALA A 274 -16.94 -4.57 11.66
CA ALA A 274 -17.42 -5.95 11.52
C ALA A 274 -16.93 -6.64 10.24
N VAL A 275 -16.59 -5.86 9.22
CA VAL A 275 -16.02 -6.38 7.97
C VAL A 275 -14.59 -6.90 8.17
N SER A 276 -13.78 -6.17 8.94
CA SER A 276 -12.43 -6.63 9.32
C SER A 276 -12.48 -7.85 10.24
N GLN A 277 -13.46 -7.92 11.13
CA GLN A 277 -13.72 -9.11 11.94
C GLN A 277 -14.07 -10.30 11.05
N THR A 278 -14.96 -10.12 10.06
CA THR A 278 -15.31 -11.16 9.09
C THR A 278 -14.09 -11.64 8.30
N LEU A 279 -13.23 -10.72 7.81
CA LEU A 279 -11.97 -11.07 7.16
C LEU A 279 -11.09 -11.93 8.08
N PHE A 280 -10.88 -11.47 9.32
CA PHE A 280 -10.07 -12.21 10.29
C PHE A 280 -10.62 -13.60 10.57
N GLU A 281 -11.92 -13.76 10.76
CA GLU A 281 -12.55 -15.06 11.05
C GLU A 281 -12.52 -16.01 9.85
N THR A 282 -12.77 -15.49 8.65
CA THR A 282 -13.03 -16.29 7.45
C THR A 282 -11.74 -16.65 6.68
N ALA A 283 -10.72 -15.79 6.72
CA ALA A 283 -9.48 -16.00 5.97
C ALA A 283 -8.80 -17.34 6.29
N LYS A 284 -8.31 -18.00 5.23
CA LYS A 284 -7.56 -19.27 5.30
C LYS A 284 -6.19 -19.11 5.96
N SER A 285 -5.64 -17.89 6.02
CA SER A 285 -4.34 -17.62 6.63
C SER A 285 -4.25 -18.19 8.04
N THR A 286 -3.16 -18.90 8.34
CA THR A 286 -2.84 -19.44 9.68
C THR A 286 -2.03 -18.44 10.53
N ASP A 287 -1.48 -17.39 9.91
CA ASP A 287 -0.73 -16.31 10.57
C ASP A 287 -1.47 -14.98 10.37
N LYS A 288 -2.49 -14.75 11.18
CA LYS A 288 -3.35 -13.59 11.10
C LYS A 288 -3.56 -12.96 12.47
N THR A 289 -3.56 -11.63 12.51
CA THR A 289 -3.76 -10.83 13.72
C THR A 289 -4.84 -9.78 13.44
N MET A 290 -5.72 -9.57 14.41
CA MET A 290 -6.67 -8.46 14.38
C MET A 290 -6.46 -7.54 15.58
N LYS A 291 -6.48 -6.23 15.34
CA LYS A 291 -6.45 -5.17 16.34
C LYS A 291 -7.63 -4.23 16.13
N LEU A 292 -8.56 -4.26 17.05
CA LEU A 292 -9.64 -3.27 17.12
C LEU A 292 -9.24 -2.20 18.13
N HIS A 293 -9.11 -0.95 17.66
CA HIS A 293 -8.75 0.20 18.49
C HIS A 293 -10.02 0.94 18.93
N ASP A 294 -10.46 0.72 20.16
CA ASP A 294 -11.70 1.29 20.69
C ASP A 294 -11.75 2.83 20.56
N GLY A 295 -12.88 3.32 20.06
CA GLY A 295 -13.15 4.75 19.92
C GLY A 295 -12.29 5.47 18.89
N LYS A 296 -11.42 4.78 18.13
CA LYS A 296 -10.65 5.36 17.02
C LYS A 296 -11.50 5.37 15.75
N TRP A 297 -11.17 6.31 14.86
CA TRP A 297 -11.91 6.54 13.63
C TRP A 297 -11.22 5.89 12.43
N HIS A 298 -11.70 6.22 11.21
CA HIS A 298 -11.26 5.56 9.97
C HIS A 298 -9.77 5.75 9.65
N ALA A 299 -9.28 7.00 9.73
CA ALA A 299 -7.92 7.36 9.36
C ALA A 299 -6.94 7.12 10.53
N LEU A 300 -6.73 5.87 10.91
CA LEU A 300 -5.97 5.47 12.09
C LEU A 300 -4.57 6.09 12.19
N LEU A 301 -3.84 6.21 11.07
CA LEU A 301 -2.46 6.73 11.05
C LEU A 301 -2.37 8.22 10.72
N ALA A 302 -3.40 8.77 10.06
CA ALA A 302 -3.39 10.15 9.60
C ALA A 302 -4.32 11.06 10.39
N GLY A 303 -5.35 10.53 11.03
CA GLY A 303 -6.46 11.30 11.60
C GLY A 303 -6.62 11.19 13.11
N GLU A 304 -5.94 10.28 13.79
CA GLU A 304 -5.95 10.15 15.24
C GLU A 304 -4.93 11.10 15.91
N TYR A 305 -5.03 11.32 17.23
CA TYR A 305 -4.01 12.05 18.00
C TYR A 305 -2.67 11.32 17.96
N ASP A 306 -1.56 12.04 18.09
CA ASP A 306 -0.21 11.47 17.92
C ASP A 306 0.08 10.31 18.87
N THR A 307 -0.37 10.40 20.14
CA THR A 307 -0.24 9.31 21.12
C THR A 307 -0.93 8.02 20.67
N ASP A 308 -2.07 8.14 20.01
CA ASP A 308 -2.82 7.00 19.48
C ASP A 308 -2.16 6.42 18.23
N VAL A 309 -1.68 7.29 17.35
CA VAL A 309 -0.88 6.92 16.18
C VAL A 309 0.36 6.14 16.61
N ASP A 310 1.03 6.55 17.68
CA ASP A 310 2.22 5.86 18.21
C ASP A 310 1.88 4.43 18.70
N ILE A 311 0.75 4.26 19.40
CA ILE A 311 0.29 2.93 19.84
C ILE A 311 0.02 2.03 18.62
N ILE A 312 -0.68 2.56 17.62
CA ILE A 312 -1.01 1.81 16.40
C ILE A 312 0.26 1.42 15.64
N PHE A 313 1.22 2.36 15.49
CA PHE A 313 2.49 2.06 14.85
C PHE A 313 3.34 1.03 15.62
N ASN A 314 3.32 1.04 16.96
CA ASN A 314 3.99 0.03 17.75
C ASN A 314 3.41 -1.38 17.50
N ASP A 315 2.09 -1.49 17.34
CA ASP A 315 1.45 -2.75 16.96
C ASP A 315 1.88 -3.22 15.56
N ILE A 316 1.96 -2.30 14.59
CA ILE A 316 2.46 -2.58 13.24
C ILE A 316 3.92 -3.03 13.29
N GLN A 317 4.78 -2.29 13.99
CA GLN A 317 6.21 -2.57 14.12
C GLN A 317 6.44 -3.96 14.70
N ASN A 318 5.79 -4.27 15.82
CA ASN A 318 5.91 -5.58 16.47
C ASN A 318 5.48 -6.74 15.56
N TRP A 319 4.49 -6.52 14.71
CA TRP A 319 4.06 -7.53 13.75
C TRP A 319 5.05 -7.67 12.60
N LEU A 320 5.53 -6.54 12.03
CA LEU A 320 6.50 -6.52 10.94
C LEU A 320 7.82 -7.18 11.35
N GLU A 321 8.37 -6.83 12.51
CA GLU A 321 9.63 -7.41 13.01
C GLU A 321 9.55 -8.94 13.11
N LYS A 322 8.47 -9.46 13.71
CA LYS A 322 8.24 -10.91 13.79
C LYS A 322 8.08 -11.55 12.41
N ARG A 323 7.44 -10.86 11.48
CA ARG A 323 7.21 -11.38 10.13
C ARG A 323 8.51 -11.42 9.33
N VAL A 324 9.28 -10.33 9.35
CA VAL A 324 10.58 -10.25 8.68
C VAL A 324 11.55 -11.31 9.25
N GLU A 325 11.61 -11.48 10.57
CA GLU A 325 12.42 -12.53 11.20
C GLU A 325 12.04 -13.94 10.72
N LYS A 326 10.73 -14.24 10.61
CA LYS A 326 10.26 -15.52 10.07
C LYS A 326 10.70 -15.73 8.61
N CYS A 327 10.64 -14.69 7.77
CA CYS A 327 11.08 -14.76 6.39
C CYS A 327 12.58 -15.05 6.31
N MET A 328 13.40 -14.32 7.06
CA MET A 328 14.85 -14.49 7.08
C MET A 328 15.26 -15.92 7.53
N LYS A 329 14.64 -16.44 8.59
CA LYS A 329 14.90 -17.81 9.08
C LYS A 329 14.52 -18.88 8.04
N ARG A 330 13.41 -18.69 7.32
CA ARG A 330 12.99 -19.60 6.25
C ARG A 330 14.05 -19.62 5.12
N ASP A 331 14.52 -18.45 4.72
CA ASP A 331 15.49 -18.31 3.63
C ASP A 331 16.86 -18.89 4.04
N GLU A 332 17.30 -18.70 5.28
CA GLU A 332 18.51 -19.32 5.84
C GLU A 332 18.40 -20.86 5.86
N SER A 333 17.27 -21.39 6.32
CA SER A 333 17.02 -22.84 6.33
C SER A 333 17.01 -23.43 4.92
N SER A 334 16.41 -22.72 3.95
CA SER A 334 16.39 -23.15 2.55
C SER A 334 17.79 -23.13 1.92
N ARG A 335 18.60 -22.12 2.22
CA ARG A 335 20.01 -22.05 1.78
C ARG A 335 20.88 -23.15 2.40
N ALA A 336 20.71 -23.43 3.69
CA ALA A 336 21.43 -24.51 4.37
C ALA A 336 21.09 -25.88 3.76
N SER A 337 19.81 -26.17 3.54
CA SER A 337 19.39 -27.42 2.90
C SER A 337 19.92 -27.57 1.48
N MET A 338 20.04 -26.49 0.70
CA MET A 338 20.67 -26.52 -0.63
C MET A 338 22.17 -26.79 -0.57
N GLN A 339 22.88 -26.23 0.42
CA GLN A 339 24.30 -26.49 0.61
C GLN A 339 24.59 -27.95 1.00
N ASP A 340 23.68 -28.59 1.73
CA ASP A 340 23.80 -30.01 2.09
C ASP A 340 23.55 -30.93 0.91
N VAL A 341 22.70 -30.52 -0.05
CA VAL A 341 22.35 -31.33 -1.24
C VAL A 341 23.36 -31.15 -2.39
N ALA A 342 23.99 -30.00 -2.52
CA ALA A 342 24.94 -29.70 -3.60
C ALA A 342 26.09 -30.75 -3.71
N PRO A 343 26.79 -31.15 -2.64
CA PRO A 343 27.84 -32.17 -2.71
C PRO A 343 27.31 -33.55 -3.13
N LEU A 344 26.06 -33.89 -2.77
CA LEU A 344 25.44 -35.16 -3.16
C LEU A 344 25.14 -35.18 -4.65
N LEU A 345 24.69 -34.05 -5.22
CA LEU A 345 24.45 -33.89 -6.64
C LEU A 345 25.77 -33.95 -7.44
N ASP A 346 26.82 -33.25 -6.99
CA ASP A 346 28.13 -33.31 -7.62
C ASP A 346 28.71 -34.74 -7.61
N HIS A 347 28.53 -35.48 -6.52
CA HIS A 347 28.93 -36.89 -6.45
C HIS A 347 28.10 -37.78 -7.39
N PHE A 348 26.80 -37.54 -7.48
CA PHE A 348 25.90 -38.27 -8.41
C PHE A 348 26.27 -37.99 -9.87
N PHE A 349 26.53 -36.76 -10.26
CA PHE A 349 26.94 -36.40 -11.62
C PHE A 349 28.30 -36.97 -11.98
N SER A 350 29.25 -37.01 -11.02
CA SER A 350 30.56 -37.63 -11.17
C SER A 350 30.48 -39.14 -11.39
N ILE A 351 29.50 -39.84 -10.81
CA ILE A 351 29.30 -41.28 -10.97
C ILE A 351 28.64 -41.60 -12.33
N CYS A 352 27.77 -40.70 -12.81
CA CYS A 352 27.00 -40.94 -14.02
C CYS A 352 27.73 -40.57 -15.33
N GLU A 353 28.98 -40.06 -15.28
CA GLU A 353 29.74 -39.56 -16.44
C GLU A 353 28.92 -38.60 -17.34
N ILE A 354 28.04 -37.78 -16.76
CA ILE A 354 27.19 -36.83 -17.44
C ILE A 354 28.02 -35.60 -17.79
N ASP A 355 27.97 -35.18 -19.07
CA ASP A 355 28.65 -33.99 -19.56
C ASP A 355 28.21 -32.73 -18.84
N ASP A 356 29.14 -31.81 -18.53
CA ASP A 356 28.92 -30.60 -17.70
C ASP A 356 27.76 -29.73 -18.21
N ASP A 357 27.53 -29.65 -19.50
CA ASP A 357 26.40 -28.91 -20.11
C ASP A 357 25.03 -29.57 -19.83
N LEU A 358 24.98 -30.90 -19.80
CA LEU A 358 23.76 -31.67 -19.46
C LEU A 358 23.53 -31.65 -17.95
N ALA A 359 24.59 -31.72 -17.15
CA ALA A 359 24.53 -31.63 -15.70
C ALA A 359 23.94 -30.27 -15.22
N SER A 360 24.34 -29.18 -15.87
CA SER A 360 23.80 -27.84 -15.61
C SER A 360 22.30 -27.76 -15.92
N ALA A 361 21.85 -28.31 -17.04
CA ALA A 361 20.43 -28.33 -17.42
C ALA A 361 19.58 -29.20 -16.47
N PHE A 362 20.12 -30.38 -16.03
CA PHE A 362 19.46 -31.24 -15.04
C PHE A 362 19.44 -30.60 -13.64
N PHE A 363 20.51 -29.89 -13.24
CA PHE A 363 20.57 -29.18 -11.96
C PHE A 363 19.51 -28.10 -11.89
N PHE A 364 19.36 -27.25 -12.92
CA PHE A 364 18.30 -26.24 -12.98
C PHE A 364 16.89 -26.86 -13.02
N GLY A 365 16.70 -27.96 -13.76
CA GLY A 365 15.41 -28.66 -13.82
C GLY A 365 15.04 -29.34 -12.49
N PHE A 366 16.01 -29.96 -11.80
CA PHE A 366 15.79 -30.66 -10.54
C PHE A 366 15.60 -29.67 -9.38
N VAL A 367 16.38 -28.60 -9.33
CA VAL A 367 16.20 -27.50 -8.35
C VAL A 367 14.84 -26.84 -8.55
N TYR A 368 14.42 -26.59 -9.79
CA TYR A 368 13.10 -26.05 -10.11
C TYR A 368 11.96 -27.00 -9.72
N PHE A 369 12.12 -28.30 -9.95
CA PHE A 369 11.12 -29.33 -9.59
C PHE A 369 11.03 -29.50 -8.07
N TYR A 370 12.15 -29.56 -7.35
CA TYR A 370 12.19 -29.71 -5.89
C TYR A 370 11.71 -28.45 -5.18
N TYR A 371 12.03 -27.27 -5.72
CA TYR A 371 11.53 -25.98 -5.21
C TYR A 371 9.99 -25.92 -5.30
N ASN A 372 9.40 -26.40 -6.38
CA ASN A 372 7.94 -26.44 -6.52
C ASN A 372 7.27 -27.55 -5.67
N GLN A 373 7.97 -28.61 -5.31
CA GLN A 373 7.43 -29.67 -4.43
C GLN A 373 7.53 -29.30 -2.93
N LEU A 374 8.48 -28.47 -2.52
CA LEU A 374 8.62 -27.97 -1.14
C LEU A 374 7.67 -26.80 -0.85
N MET A 375 7.07 -26.22 -1.89
CA MET A 375 6.12 -25.11 -1.79
C MET A 375 4.64 -25.57 -1.87
N LEU A 376 4.36 -26.85 -2.06
CA LEU A 376 3.05 -27.50 -1.90
C LEU A 376 2.91 -28.07 -0.49
#